data_c6392df31436ce4ad3f468bc6435145c
#
_entry.id   c6392df31436ce4ad3f468bc6435145c
#
_cell.length_a   1.000
_cell.length_b   1.000
_cell.length_c   1.000
_cell.angle_alpha   90.00
_cell.angle_beta   90.00
_cell.angle_gamma   90.00
#
_symmetry.space_group_name_H-M   'P 1'
#
loop_
_entity.id
_entity.type
_entity.pdbx_description
1 polymer ?
#
loop_
_entity_poly.entity_id
_entity_poly.type
_entity_poly.pdbx_seq_one_letter_code
_entity_poly.pdbx_strand_id
1 'polypeptide(L)'
;MSARVAWISRTPVKALALQHLQEAELGEGGVEGDRRFYLVGEAGRLISNKDFPALQLIHASYDEGLETLTFTLTDGREVTGTVERGEEVETTFHKRPRQARLVLGPWGDALSELAGEPLRLVEPSASAVDRGRNGAATLLATASLGALGEVLGVNAIDGRRFRMNFGVEGLEPHEEDTWIGRRVQVGDAVVIPNGNVGRCVVTTQNPDTAISDLDTLKGIAAYRRELETTEPLPFGVHAAVATPGRVRVGDPVGLT
;
A
#
# COMPACT_ATOMS: atom_id res chain seq x y z
N MET A 1 8.38 6.69 25.68
CA MET A 1 8.60 7.75 24.63
C MET A 1 7.24 8.01 24.00
N SER A 2 6.94 9.21 23.51
CA SER A 2 5.69 9.45 22.77
C SER A 2 5.79 8.83 21.39
N ALA A 3 4.72 8.17 20.93
CA ALA A 3 4.69 7.56 19.61
C ALA A 3 4.77 8.61 18.50
N ARG A 4 5.46 8.28 17.40
CA ARG A 4 5.73 9.18 16.27
C ARG A 4 5.66 8.45 14.94
N VAL A 5 5.42 9.21 13.88
CA VAL A 5 5.50 8.71 12.50
C VAL A 5 6.96 8.40 12.16
N ALA A 6 7.28 7.13 11.97
CA ALA A 6 8.62 6.65 11.60
C ALA A 6 8.89 6.73 10.09
N TRP A 7 7.87 6.42 9.28
CA TRP A 7 7.93 6.57 7.82
C TRP A 7 6.54 6.85 7.24
N ILE A 8 6.54 7.44 6.05
CA ILE A 8 5.36 7.61 5.21
C ILE A 8 5.66 6.95 3.86
N SER A 9 4.74 6.10 3.38
CA SER A 9 4.88 5.42 2.09
C SER A 9 3.63 5.54 1.25
N ARG A 10 3.82 5.69 -0.07
CA ARG A 10 2.76 5.62 -1.09
C ARG A 10 3.27 4.91 -2.34
N THR A 11 2.38 4.59 -3.25
CA THR A 11 2.70 4.19 -4.62
C THR A 11 1.63 4.72 -5.58
N PRO A 12 1.97 5.50 -6.62
CA PRO A 12 0.98 6.01 -7.56
C PRO A 12 0.20 4.92 -8.28
N VAL A 13 0.85 3.78 -8.54
CA VAL A 13 0.24 2.63 -9.20
C VAL A 13 0.27 1.43 -8.25
N LYS A 14 -0.90 0.85 -7.99
CA LYS A 14 -1.01 -0.36 -7.15
C LYS A 14 -0.13 -1.47 -7.70
N ALA A 15 0.56 -2.17 -6.80
CA ALA A 15 1.56 -3.22 -7.04
C ALA A 15 2.97 -2.74 -7.40
N LEU A 16 3.19 -1.51 -7.84
CA LEU A 16 4.53 -1.00 -8.12
C LEU A 16 5.30 -0.64 -6.84
N ALA A 17 6.56 -0.23 -6.97
CA ALA A 17 7.44 0.12 -5.86
C ALA A 17 6.84 1.20 -4.95
N LEU A 18 7.17 1.15 -3.66
CA LEU A 18 6.79 2.20 -2.72
C LEU A 18 7.74 3.39 -2.84
N GLN A 19 7.18 4.59 -2.72
CA GLN A 19 7.89 5.83 -2.48
C GLN A 19 7.89 6.12 -0.98
N HIS A 20 9.02 6.56 -0.43
CA HIS A 20 9.10 7.11 0.92
C HIS A 20 9.03 8.63 0.85
N LEU A 21 8.17 9.20 1.68
CA LEU A 21 7.92 10.64 1.73
C LEU A 21 8.36 11.19 3.09
N GLN A 22 8.79 12.46 3.11
CA GLN A 22 9.03 13.20 4.36
C GLN A 22 7.74 13.82 4.91
N GLU A 23 6.81 14.16 4.01
CA GLU A 23 5.47 14.65 4.36
C GLU A 23 4.45 14.18 3.33
N ALA A 24 3.18 14.13 3.72
CA ALA A 24 2.05 13.84 2.85
C ALA A 24 0.78 14.54 3.32
N GLU A 25 -0.07 14.91 2.38
CA GLU A 25 -1.45 15.28 2.67
C GLU A 25 -2.28 14.00 2.79
N LEU A 26 -3.00 13.89 3.91
CA LEU A 26 -3.92 12.79 4.17
C LEU A 26 -5.35 13.31 4.02
N GLY A 27 -5.94 13.07 2.86
CA GLY A 27 -7.32 13.42 2.56
C GLY A 27 -8.32 12.30 2.93
N GLU A 28 -9.61 12.54 2.75
CA GLU A 28 -10.66 11.54 3.01
C GLU A 28 -10.49 10.24 2.20
N GLY A 29 -9.86 10.31 1.02
CA GLY A 29 -9.59 9.18 0.14
C GLY A 29 -8.30 8.43 0.45
N GLY A 30 -7.46 8.95 1.35
CA GLY A 30 -6.15 8.41 1.70
C GLY A 30 -5.01 9.40 1.50
N VAL A 31 -3.79 8.88 1.52
CA VAL A 31 -2.58 9.65 1.20
C VAL A 31 -2.67 10.11 -0.25
N GLU A 32 -2.47 11.42 -0.47
CA GLU A 32 -2.56 12.02 -1.80
C GLU A 32 -1.62 11.34 -2.79
N GLY A 33 -2.16 10.99 -3.98
CA GLY A 33 -1.43 10.26 -5.02
C GLY A 33 -1.17 8.78 -4.70
N ASP A 34 -1.62 8.24 -3.55
CA ASP A 34 -1.47 6.81 -3.26
C ASP A 34 -2.49 5.98 -4.05
N ARG A 35 -2.00 4.96 -4.76
CA ARG A 35 -2.82 4.01 -5.53
C ARG A 35 -3.85 4.72 -6.43
N ARG A 36 -3.37 5.77 -7.12
CA ARG A 36 -4.15 6.52 -8.10
C ARG A 36 -4.59 5.63 -9.26
N PHE A 37 -3.70 4.72 -9.65
CA PHE A 37 -3.88 3.81 -10.77
C PHE A 37 -3.73 2.35 -10.33
N TYR A 38 -4.23 1.42 -11.17
CA TYR A 38 -3.96 0.00 -11.03
C TYR A 38 -3.89 -0.70 -12.39
N LEU A 39 -3.38 -1.93 -12.38
CA LEU A 39 -3.20 -2.75 -13.57
C LEU A 39 -4.31 -3.78 -13.69
N VAL A 40 -4.75 -4.01 -14.91
CA VAL A 40 -5.68 -5.10 -15.25
C VAL A 40 -5.14 -5.90 -16.41
N GLY A 41 -5.40 -7.21 -16.40
CA GLY A 41 -5.18 -8.08 -17.55
C GLY A 41 -6.27 -7.93 -18.60
N GLU A 42 -6.18 -8.70 -19.67
CA GLU A 42 -7.09 -8.64 -20.83
C GLU A 42 -8.57 -8.80 -20.42
N ALA A 43 -8.87 -9.71 -19.50
CA ALA A 43 -10.22 -9.95 -18.98
C ALA A 43 -10.70 -8.89 -17.95
N GLY A 44 -9.98 -7.78 -17.77
CA GLY A 44 -10.31 -6.72 -16.80
C GLY A 44 -10.06 -7.10 -15.33
N ARG A 45 -9.42 -8.24 -15.03
CA ARG A 45 -9.08 -8.64 -13.67
C ARG A 45 -7.88 -7.83 -13.16
N LEU A 46 -7.98 -7.37 -11.90
CA LEU A 46 -6.85 -6.76 -11.19
C LEU A 46 -5.60 -7.63 -11.26
N ILE A 47 -4.49 -7.02 -11.63
CA ILE A 47 -3.14 -7.60 -11.60
C ILE A 47 -2.37 -7.02 -10.41
N SER A 48 -1.63 -7.86 -9.72
CA SER A 48 -0.91 -7.50 -8.50
C SER A 48 0.43 -8.23 -8.38
N ASN A 49 1.18 -7.96 -7.30
CA ASN A 49 2.42 -8.66 -6.97
C ASN A 49 2.24 -10.18 -6.72
N LYS A 50 1.00 -10.66 -6.59
CA LYS A 50 0.73 -12.12 -6.54
C LYS A 50 0.85 -12.76 -7.91
N ASP A 51 0.48 -12.00 -8.94
CA ASP A 51 0.52 -12.45 -10.34
C ASP A 51 1.93 -12.26 -10.90
N PHE A 52 2.50 -11.07 -10.71
CA PHE A 52 3.85 -10.71 -11.17
C PHE A 52 4.63 -10.03 -10.05
N PRO A 53 5.44 -10.78 -9.27
CA PRO A 53 6.23 -10.21 -8.18
C PRO A 53 7.17 -9.07 -8.61
N ALA A 54 7.72 -9.14 -9.84
CA ALA A 54 8.63 -8.13 -10.37
C ALA A 54 8.02 -6.71 -10.51
N LEU A 55 6.69 -6.58 -10.50
CA LEU A 55 6.04 -5.27 -10.53
C LEU A 55 6.50 -4.36 -9.37
N GLN A 56 6.80 -4.93 -8.21
CA GLN A 56 7.24 -4.13 -7.06
C GLN A 56 8.63 -3.51 -7.22
N LEU A 57 9.38 -3.87 -8.26
CA LEU A 57 10.69 -3.31 -8.57
C LEU A 57 10.60 -2.10 -9.51
N ILE A 58 9.42 -1.83 -10.09
CA ILE A 58 9.20 -0.70 -11.00
C ILE A 58 8.82 0.51 -10.17
N HIS A 59 9.60 1.59 -10.28
CA HIS A 59 9.27 2.86 -9.66
C HIS A 59 8.30 3.65 -10.54
N ALA A 60 7.31 4.27 -9.91
CA ALA A 60 6.38 5.16 -10.59
C ALA A 60 6.39 6.53 -9.93
N SER A 61 6.37 7.60 -10.70
CA SER A 61 6.13 8.96 -10.24
C SER A 61 4.99 9.57 -11.04
N TYR A 62 4.11 10.30 -10.36
CA TYR A 62 2.99 10.99 -10.99
C TYR A 62 2.98 12.45 -10.54
N ASP A 63 3.07 13.36 -11.50
CA ASP A 63 2.89 14.79 -11.33
C ASP A 63 1.43 15.14 -11.67
N GLU A 64 0.64 15.47 -10.65
CA GLU A 64 -0.79 15.80 -10.84
C GLU A 64 -0.99 17.12 -11.59
N GLY A 65 -0.07 18.09 -11.43
CA GLY A 65 -0.18 19.40 -12.08
C GLY A 65 0.06 19.32 -13.59
N LEU A 66 0.97 18.44 -14.01
CA LEU A 66 1.30 18.19 -15.41
C LEU A 66 0.59 16.95 -15.98
N GLU A 67 -0.15 16.22 -15.15
CA GLU A 67 -0.74 14.91 -15.49
C GLU A 67 0.28 13.96 -16.13
N THR A 68 1.53 14.01 -15.67
CA THR A 68 2.63 13.22 -16.24
C THR A 68 2.94 12.03 -15.35
N LEU A 69 2.90 10.83 -15.93
CA LEU A 69 3.27 9.59 -15.27
C LEU A 69 4.57 9.06 -15.87
N THR A 70 5.53 8.72 -15.00
CA THR A 70 6.81 8.13 -15.38
C THR A 70 7.00 6.81 -14.66
N PHE A 71 7.38 5.76 -15.39
CA PHE A 71 7.88 4.51 -14.83
C PHE A 71 9.37 4.40 -15.08
N THR A 72 10.12 4.03 -14.04
CA THR A 72 11.49 3.58 -14.16
C THR A 72 11.51 2.06 -14.04
N LEU A 73 11.80 1.37 -15.13
CA LEU A 73 11.82 -0.08 -15.23
C LEU A 73 13.09 -0.67 -14.60
N THR A 74 13.09 -2.00 -14.42
CA THR A 74 14.20 -2.72 -13.78
C THR A 74 15.51 -2.70 -14.58
N ASP A 75 15.44 -2.45 -15.87
CA ASP A 75 16.62 -2.26 -16.77
C ASP A 75 17.09 -0.81 -16.86
N GLY A 76 16.47 0.10 -16.10
CA GLY A 76 16.78 1.52 -16.06
C GLY A 76 16.11 2.36 -17.16
N ARG A 77 15.32 1.76 -18.05
CA ARG A 77 14.52 2.52 -19.02
C ARG A 77 13.46 3.34 -18.30
N GLU A 78 13.27 4.58 -18.76
CA GLU A 78 12.14 5.41 -18.34
C GLU A 78 11.05 5.42 -19.40
N VAL A 79 9.81 5.25 -18.95
CA VAL A 79 8.61 5.29 -19.79
C VAL A 79 7.72 6.42 -19.27
N THR A 80 7.73 7.53 -19.98
CA THR A 80 7.05 8.78 -19.57
C THR A 80 5.97 9.17 -20.58
N GLY A 81 4.86 9.70 -20.09
CA GLY A 81 3.79 10.23 -20.92
C GLY A 81 2.81 11.08 -20.14
N THR A 82 1.95 11.82 -20.85
CA THR A 82 0.80 12.50 -20.28
C THR A 82 -0.34 11.49 -20.10
N VAL A 83 -1.01 11.54 -18.98
CA VAL A 83 -2.16 10.68 -18.67
C VAL A 83 -3.37 11.15 -19.47
N GLU A 84 -3.73 10.38 -20.49
CA GLU A 84 -4.96 10.58 -21.27
C GLU A 84 -5.98 9.53 -20.82
N ARG A 85 -7.21 10.01 -20.49
CA ARG A 85 -8.31 9.14 -20.04
C ARG A 85 -9.13 8.69 -21.23
N GLY A 86 -9.08 7.39 -21.51
CA GLY A 86 -9.85 6.74 -22.55
C GLY A 86 -11.27 6.39 -22.12
N GLU A 87 -11.79 5.31 -22.69
CA GLU A 87 -13.14 4.81 -22.43
C GLU A 87 -13.33 4.29 -20.99
N GLU A 88 -14.57 4.29 -20.54
CA GLU A 88 -14.94 3.63 -19.28
C GLU A 88 -14.98 2.13 -19.49
N VAL A 89 -14.40 1.42 -18.50
CA VAL A 89 -14.33 -0.04 -18.50
C VAL A 89 -14.76 -0.61 -17.14
N GLU A 90 -15.47 -1.72 -17.19
CA GLU A 90 -15.71 -2.49 -15.98
C GLU A 90 -14.52 -3.42 -15.72
N THR A 91 -14.04 -3.41 -14.49
CA THR A 91 -12.93 -4.25 -14.04
C THR A 91 -13.35 -5.11 -12.86
N THR A 92 -12.61 -6.18 -12.59
CA THR A 92 -12.82 -7.01 -11.40
C THR A 92 -11.69 -6.76 -10.39
N PHE A 93 -12.04 -6.10 -9.31
CA PHE A 93 -11.13 -5.75 -8.22
C PHE A 93 -11.47 -6.58 -6.98
N HIS A 94 -10.61 -7.54 -6.60
CA HIS A 94 -10.87 -8.48 -5.50
C HIS A 94 -12.26 -9.14 -5.57
N LYS A 95 -12.60 -9.70 -6.74
CA LYS A 95 -13.90 -10.38 -7.02
C LYS A 95 -15.13 -9.46 -6.98
N ARG A 96 -14.94 -8.14 -7.00
CA ARG A 96 -16.03 -7.16 -7.06
C ARG A 96 -15.91 -6.34 -8.33
N PRO A 97 -17.01 -6.05 -9.03
CA PRO A 97 -16.97 -5.16 -10.18
C PRO A 97 -16.62 -3.75 -9.73
N ARG A 98 -15.85 -3.04 -10.53
CA ARG A 98 -15.44 -1.68 -10.30
C ARG A 98 -15.32 -0.92 -11.62
N GLN A 99 -15.91 0.28 -11.68
CA GLN A 99 -15.76 1.15 -12.82
C GLN A 99 -14.41 1.87 -12.79
N ALA A 100 -13.80 1.94 -13.95
CA ALA A 100 -12.51 2.61 -14.15
C ALA A 100 -12.46 3.19 -15.57
N ARG A 101 -11.48 4.05 -15.83
CA ARG A 101 -11.15 4.54 -17.17
C ARG A 101 -9.81 3.96 -17.59
N LEU A 102 -9.70 3.59 -18.87
CA LEU A 102 -8.40 3.26 -19.44
C LEU A 102 -7.49 4.49 -19.38
N VAL A 103 -6.25 4.26 -19.05
CA VAL A 103 -5.17 5.26 -19.15
C VAL A 103 -4.40 4.97 -20.42
N LEU A 104 -4.54 5.87 -21.39
CA LEU A 104 -3.87 5.77 -22.69
C LEU A 104 -2.45 6.30 -22.54
N GLY A 105 -1.46 5.59 -23.08
CA GLY A 105 -0.06 5.95 -23.03
C GLY A 105 0.84 4.72 -23.11
N PRO A 106 2.16 4.90 -22.99
CA PRO A 106 3.13 3.85 -23.29
C PRO A 106 3.29 2.80 -22.17
N TRP A 107 2.68 2.99 -21.00
CA TRP A 107 2.92 2.16 -19.81
C TRP A 107 2.36 0.74 -19.94
N GLY A 108 1.19 0.61 -20.59
CA GLY A 108 0.57 -0.69 -20.82
C GLY A 108 1.48 -1.62 -21.63
N ASP A 109 2.04 -1.13 -22.72
CA ASP A 109 2.94 -1.91 -23.58
C ASP A 109 4.23 -2.27 -22.85
N ALA A 110 4.84 -1.32 -22.14
CA ALA A 110 6.07 -1.56 -21.39
C ALA A 110 5.89 -2.61 -20.28
N LEU A 111 4.76 -2.59 -19.58
CA LEU A 111 4.44 -3.58 -18.56
C LEU A 111 4.04 -4.92 -19.15
N SER A 112 3.38 -4.93 -20.31
CA SER A 112 3.03 -6.15 -21.04
C SER A 112 4.27 -6.89 -21.52
N GLU A 113 5.29 -6.16 -22.00
CA GLU A 113 6.59 -6.73 -22.36
C GLU A 113 7.25 -7.43 -21.16
N LEU A 114 7.21 -6.79 -19.98
CA LEU A 114 7.80 -7.33 -18.76
C LEU A 114 7.01 -8.54 -18.22
N ALA A 115 5.67 -8.49 -18.28
CA ALA A 115 4.80 -9.54 -17.76
C ALA A 115 4.66 -10.75 -18.72
N GLY A 116 4.94 -10.54 -20.00
CA GLY A 116 4.72 -11.57 -21.05
C GLY A 116 3.25 -11.78 -21.40
N GLU A 117 2.36 -10.92 -20.93
CA GLU A 117 0.93 -10.92 -21.24
C GLU A 117 0.36 -9.50 -21.31
N PRO A 118 -0.77 -9.28 -22.02
CA PRO A 118 -1.37 -7.95 -22.14
C PRO A 118 -1.77 -7.36 -20.78
N LEU A 119 -1.21 -6.22 -20.44
CA LEU A 119 -1.56 -5.41 -19.26
C LEU A 119 -2.07 -4.05 -19.70
N ARG A 120 -3.08 -3.55 -19.00
CA ARG A 120 -3.62 -2.21 -19.20
C ARG A 120 -3.59 -1.43 -17.90
N LEU A 121 -3.24 -0.15 -18.00
CA LEU A 121 -3.33 0.77 -16.88
C LEU A 121 -4.72 1.37 -16.85
N VAL A 122 -5.31 1.47 -15.65
CA VAL A 122 -6.62 2.06 -15.44
C VAL A 122 -6.64 2.99 -14.24
N GLU A 123 -7.46 4.03 -14.33
CA GLU A 123 -7.77 4.94 -13.23
C GLU A 123 -9.18 4.63 -12.71
N PRO A 124 -9.34 4.25 -11.43
CA PRO A 124 -10.67 3.99 -10.87
C PRO A 124 -11.47 5.29 -10.71
N SER A 125 -12.80 5.21 -10.75
CA SER A 125 -13.68 6.32 -10.42
C SER A 125 -13.55 6.79 -8.97
N ALA A 126 -12.99 5.90 -8.10
CA ALA A 126 -12.58 6.19 -6.73
C ALA A 126 -11.13 5.70 -6.55
N SER A 127 -10.55 5.82 -5.36
CA SER A 127 -9.19 5.30 -5.09
C SER A 127 -9.08 3.79 -5.33
N ALA A 128 -7.92 3.31 -5.79
CA ALA A 128 -7.55 1.88 -5.88
C ALA A 128 -7.10 1.28 -4.53
N VAL A 129 -7.34 1.95 -3.43
CA VAL A 129 -7.16 1.42 -2.08
C VAL A 129 -8.13 0.26 -1.84
N ASP A 130 -7.64 -0.81 -1.21
CA ASP A 130 -8.36 -2.09 -1.13
C ASP A 130 -9.74 -2.00 -0.47
N ARG A 131 -9.89 -1.12 0.53
CA ARG A 131 -11.10 -0.95 1.34
C ARG A 131 -11.80 0.39 1.11
N GLY A 132 -11.41 1.11 0.05
CA GLY A 132 -11.93 2.45 -0.22
C GLY A 132 -11.71 3.39 0.98
N ARG A 133 -12.68 4.25 1.30
CA ARG A 133 -12.57 5.20 2.42
C ARG A 133 -12.33 4.54 3.79
N ASN A 134 -12.76 3.30 4.01
CA ASN A 134 -12.51 2.56 5.25
C ASN A 134 -11.07 2.06 5.38
N GLY A 135 -10.29 2.12 4.31
CA GLY A 135 -8.89 1.76 4.29
C GLY A 135 -8.01 2.88 3.74
N ALA A 136 -8.48 4.12 3.84
CA ALA A 136 -7.81 5.31 3.32
C ALA A 136 -6.40 5.50 3.92
N ALA A 137 -6.18 5.08 5.16
CA ALA A 137 -4.89 5.06 5.81
C ALA A 137 -4.58 3.67 6.37
N THR A 138 -3.30 3.32 6.46
CA THR A 138 -2.84 2.08 7.09
C THR A 138 -1.68 2.37 8.03
N LEU A 139 -1.73 1.82 9.27
CA LEU A 139 -0.73 2.06 10.31
C LEU A 139 -0.12 0.74 10.79
N LEU A 140 1.18 0.77 11.08
CA LEU A 140 1.94 -0.38 11.57
C LEU A 140 2.95 0.08 12.62
N ALA A 141 2.88 -0.48 13.83
CA ALA A 141 3.90 -0.27 14.84
C ALA A 141 5.24 -0.89 14.39
N THR A 142 6.33 -0.12 14.46
CA THR A 142 7.67 -0.62 14.11
C THR A 142 8.10 -1.76 15.02
N ALA A 143 7.68 -1.74 16.29
CA ALA A 143 7.93 -2.81 17.24
C ALA A 143 7.31 -4.15 16.82
N SER A 144 6.20 -4.13 16.07
CA SER A 144 5.58 -5.34 15.52
C SER A 144 6.51 -6.06 14.52
N LEU A 145 7.30 -5.30 13.74
CA LEU A 145 8.30 -5.87 12.84
C LEU A 145 9.42 -6.57 13.64
N GLY A 146 9.84 -5.98 14.77
CA GLY A 146 10.79 -6.59 15.68
C GLY A 146 10.26 -7.91 16.25
N ALA A 147 9.04 -7.91 16.79
CA ALA A 147 8.41 -9.13 17.34
C ALA A 147 8.29 -10.24 16.28
N LEU A 148 7.91 -9.90 15.04
CA LEU A 148 7.88 -10.87 13.95
C LEU A 148 9.29 -11.36 13.59
N GLY A 149 10.30 -10.49 13.65
CA GLY A 149 11.71 -10.83 13.42
C GLY A 149 12.20 -11.85 14.42
N GLU A 150 11.91 -11.68 15.72
CA GLU A 150 12.23 -12.64 16.76
C GLU A 150 11.62 -14.01 16.50
N VAL A 151 10.33 -14.06 16.11
CA VAL A 151 9.64 -15.33 15.78
C VAL A 151 10.29 -16.04 14.58
N LEU A 152 10.77 -15.27 13.61
CA LEU A 152 11.40 -15.82 12.38
C LEU A 152 12.90 -16.04 12.53
N GLY A 153 13.49 -15.61 13.63
CA GLY A 153 14.94 -15.74 13.88
C GLY A 153 15.78 -14.82 12.97
N VAL A 154 15.25 -13.65 12.60
CA VAL A 154 15.96 -12.64 11.80
C VAL A 154 16.10 -11.33 12.57
N ASN A 155 17.21 -10.60 12.34
CA ASN A 155 17.52 -9.38 13.08
C ASN A 155 16.58 -8.20 12.77
N ALA A 156 16.09 -8.12 11.53
CA ALA A 156 15.21 -7.04 11.08
C ALA A 156 14.30 -7.51 9.96
N ILE A 157 13.09 -6.97 9.94
CA ILE A 157 12.12 -7.16 8.83
C ILE A 157 11.90 -5.82 8.18
N ASP A 158 12.06 -5.78 6.86
CA ASP A 158 11.77 -4.60 6.07
C ASP A 158 10.26 -4.31 6.06
N GLY A 159 9.87 -3.17 6.61
CA GLY A 159 8.46 -2.74 6.68
C GLY A 159 7.80 -2.57 5.30
N ARG A 160 8.59 -2.34 4.23
CA ARG A 160 8.08 -2.22 2.86
C ARG A 160 7.33 -3.47 2.39
N ARG A 161 7.64 -4.67 2.93
CA ARG A 161 6.93 -5.93 2.66
C ARG A 161 5.43 -5.82 2.93
N PHE A 162 5.05 -5.03 3.93
CA PHE A 162 3.66 -4.87 4.38
C PHE A 162 2.91 -3.78 3.63
N ARG A 163 3.60 -2.92 2.86
CA ARG A 163 3.03 -1.90 1.98
C ARG A 163 2.05 -0.96 2.70
N MET A 164 2.39 -0.61 3.96
CA MET A 164 1.61 0.30 4.81
C MET A 164 1.97 1.76 4.54
N ASN A 165 0.98 2.66 4.70
CA ASN A 165 1.22 4.09 4.52
C ASN A 165 2.09 4.68 5.63
N PHE A 166 1.80 4.33 6.89
CA PHE A 166 2.48 4.91 8.05
C PHE A 166 3.08 3.82 8.93
N GLY A 167 4.39 3.93 9.19
CA GLY A 167 5.03 3.25 10.31
C GLY A 167 5.01 4.15 11.53
N VAL A 168 4.75 3.57 12.69
CA VAL A 168 4.70 4.29 13.97
C VAL A 168 5.71 3.70 14.93
N GLU A 169 6.67 4.51 15.38
CA GLU A 169 7.63 4.15 16.41
C GLU A 169 7.16 4.59 17.80
N GLY A 170 7.77 4.02 18.85
CA GLY A 170 7.46 4.37 20.24
C GLY A 170 6.21 3.67 20.78
N LEU A 171 5.69 2.65 20.08
CA LEU A 171 4.62 1.76 20.49
C LEU A 171 5.17 0.41 20.93
N GLU A 172 4.39 -0.32 21.74
CA GLU A 172 4.60 -1.74 21.97
C GLU A 172 4.18 -2.55 20.72
N PRO A 173 4.65 -3.80 20.54
CA PRO A 173 4.23 -4.64 19.44
C PRO A 173 2.71 -4.79 19.37
N HIS A 174 2.12 -4.46 18.21
CA HIS A 174 0.68 -4.54 17.92
C HIS A 174 -0.22 -3.63 18.78
N GLU A 175 0.34 -2.62 19.41
CA GLU A 175 -0.45 -1.65 20.18
C GLU A 175 -1.50 -0.95 19.31
N GLU A 176 -1.22 -0.76 18.01
CA GLU A 176 -2.15 -0.19 17.05
C GLU A 176 -3.48 -0.99 16.93
N ASP A 177 -3.52 -2.27 17.28
CA ASP A 177 -4.74 -3.06 17.28
C ASP A 177 -5.75 -2.55 18.33
N THR A 178 -5.26 -1.99 19.45
CA THR A 178 -6.08 -1.43 20.52
C THR A 178 -6.78 -0.13 20.11
N TRP A 179 -6.41 0.44 18.98
CA TRP A 179 -6.96 1.68 18.45
C TRP A 179 -8.21 1.48 17.59
N ILE A 180 -8.57 0.23 17.28
CA ILE A 180 -9.75 -0.07 16.46
C ILE A 180 -11.00 0.54 17.10
N GLY A 181 -11.73 1.35 16.33
CA GLY A 181 -12.92 2.09 16.77
C GLY A 181 -12.63 3.40 17.52
N ARG A 182 -11.37 3.75 17.76
CA ARG A 182 -10.97 4.95 18.50
C ARG A 182 -10.41 6.03 17.57
N ARG A 183 -10.48 7.27 17.98
CA ARG A 183 -9.87 8.39 17.24
C ARG A 183 -8.38 8.45 17.55
N VAL A 184 -7.58 8.49 16.50
CA VAL A 184 -6.11 8.54 16.58
C VAL A 184 -5.64 9.76 15.82
N GLN A 185 -4.91 10.64 16.47
CA GLN A 185 -4.19 11.73 15.82
C GLN A 185 -2.94 11.18 15.13
N VAL A 186 -2.69 11.60 13.89
CA VAL A 186 -1.49 11.33 13.12
C VAL A 186 -1.04 12.65 12.47
N GLY A 187 -0.08 13.33 13.06
CA GLY A 187 0.26 14.71 12.69
C GLY A 187 -0.94 15.65 12.84
N ASP A 188 -1.29 16.38 11.78
CA ASP A 188 -2.46 17.28 11.77
C ASP A 188 -3.78 16.53 11.46
N ALA A 189 -3.71 15.28 11.01
CA ALA A 189 -4.88 14.46 10.65
C ALA A 189 -5.42 13.67 11.85
N VAL A 190 -6.70 13.24 11.76
CA VAL A 190 -7.31 12.28 12.68
C VAL A 190 -7.87 11.11 11.87
N VAL A 191 -7.50 9.90 12.26
CA VAL A 191 -7.98 8.65 11.66
C VAL A 191 -8.76 7.81 12.67
N ILE A 192 -9.60 6.91 12.16
CA ILE A 192 -10.31 5.91 12.97
C ILE A 192 -9.96 4.54 12.40
N PRO A 193 -9.08 3.77 13.05
CA PRO A 193 -8.84 2.38 12.67
C PRO A 193 -10.15 1.57 12.72
N ASN A 194 -10.42 0.80 11.65
CA ASN A 194 -11.68 0.06 11.49
C ASN A 194 -11.47 -1.45 11.56
N GLY A 195 -10.22 -1.90 11.51
CA GLY A 195 -9.89 -3.32 11.59
C GLY A 195 -8.45 -3.60 11.21
N ASN A 196 -8.09 -4.85 11.35
CA ASN A 196 -6.75 -5.34 11.04
C ASN A 196 -6.54 -5.48 9.53
N VAL A 197 -5.29 -5.40 9.09
CA VAL A 197 -4.91 -5.74 7.72
C VAL A 197 -4.51 -7.21 7.66
N GLY A 198 -5.34 -8.04 7.02
CA GLY A 198 -5.03 -9.44 6.73
C GLY A 198 -3.89 -9.56 5.74
N ARG A 199 -2.95 -10.48 5.96
CA ARG A 199 -1.75 -10.61 5.15
C ARG A 199 -1.82 -11.76 4.16
N CYS A 200 -1.11 -11.60 3.06
CA CYS A 200 -1.04 -12.56 1.96
C CYS A 200 0.42 -12.77 1.52
N VAL A 201 0.62 -13.66 0.56
CA VAL A 201 1.94 -14.05 0.06
C VAL A 201 2.86 -12.88 -0.35
N VAL A 202 2.32 -11.72 -0.70
CA VAL A 202 3.13 -10.54 -1.06
C VAL A 202 4.09 -10.14 0.06
N THR A 203 3.74 -10.34 1.33
CA THR A 203 4.63 -10.00 2.45
C THR A 203 5.86 -10.91 2.55
N THR A 204 5.84 -12.08 1.91
CA THR A 204 7.00 -12.98 1.85
C THR A 204 8.06 -12.50 0.85
N GLN A 205 7.67 -11.63 -0.10
CA GLN A 205 8.54 -11.16 -1.17
C GLN A 205 9.48 -10.06 -0.65
N ASN A 206 10.74 -10.17 -1.02
CA ASN A 206 11.75 -9.14 -0.77
C ASN A 206 11.47 -7.91 -1.63
N PRO A 207 11.38 -6.70 -1.06
CA PRO A 207 11.05 -5.49 -1.81
C PRO A 207 12.07 -5.11 -2.89
N ASP A 208 13.33 -5.54 -2.75
CA ASP A 208 14.42 -5.18 -3.66
C ASP A 208 14.70 -6.24 -4.74
N THR A 209 14.22 -7.49 -4.53
CA THR A 209 14.48 -8.59 -5.48
C THR A 209 13.21 -9.25 -6.01
N ALA A 210 12.06 -8.96 -5.41
CA ALA A 210 10.77 -9.62 -5.68
C ALA A 210 10.75 -11.14 -5.39
N ILE A 211 11.81 -11.70 -4.82
CA ILE A 211 11.92 -13.12 -4.48
C ILE A 211 11.25 -13.34 -3.11
N SER A 212 10.46 -14.42 -2.98
CA SER A 212 9.97 -14.86 -1.67
C SER A 212 11.13 -15.48 -0.87
N ASP A 213 11.65 -14.74 0.10
CA ASP A 213 12.82 -15.07 0.89
C ASP A 213 12.55 -15.18 2.41
N LEU A 214 11.34 -14.81 2.86
CA LEU A 214 10.98 -14.81 4.26
C LEU A 214 9.52 -15.27 4.47
N ASP A 215 9.31 -16.31 5.27
CA ASP A 215 7.97 -16.87 5.53
C ASP A 215 7.20 -16.07 6.60
N THR A 216 6.89 -14.82 6.25
CA THR A 216 6.16 -13.90 7.13
C THR A 216 4.79 -14.42 7.54
N LEU A 217 4.09 -15.16 6.66
CA LEU A 217 2.76 -15.69 6.95
C LEU A 217 2.82 -16.77 8.03
N LYS A 218 3.81 -17.65 7.98
CA LYS A 218 4.04 -18.66 9.02
C LYS A 218 4.41 -17.99 10.33
N GLY A 219 5.29 -16.98 10.29
CA GLY A 219 5.66 -16.19 11.46
C GLY A 219 4.45 -15.56 12.12
N ILE A 220 3.61 -14.82 11.37
CA ILE A 220 2.39 -14.21 11.90
C ILE A 220 1.44 -15.27 12.47
N ALA A 221 1.24 -16.39 11.76
CA ALA A 221 0.37 -17.46 12.22
C ALA A 221 0.85 -18.10 13.54
N ALA A 222 2.16 -18.11 13.80
CA ALA A 222 2.73 -18.76 15.00
C ALA A 222 2.27 -18.11 16.31
N TYR A 223 2.00 -16.81 16.32
CA TYR A 223 1.62 -16.11 17.55
C TYR A 223 0.33 -15.26 17.46
N ARG A 224 -0.26 -15.12 16.25
CA ARG A 224 -1.46 -14.31 16.06
C ARG A 224 -2.69 -15.07 15.54
N ARG A 225 -2.58 -16.37 15.29
CA ARG A 225 -3.69 -17.18 14.72
C ARG A 225 -4.90 -17.26 15.65
N GLU A 226 -4.65 -17.35 16.95
CA GLU A 226 -5.71 -17.54 17.97
C GLU A 226 -6.35 -16.23 18.43
N LEU A 227 -5.92 -15.09 17.87
CA LEU A 227 -6.50 -13.80 18.23
C LEU A 227 -7.85 -13.58 17.55
N GLU A 228 -8.82 -13.08 18.28
CA GLU A 228 -10.06 -12.56 17.72
C GLU A 228 -9.78 -11.26 16.99
N THR A 229 -9.75 -11.32 15.67
CA THR A 229 -9.42 -10.18 14.81
C THR A 229 -10.36 -10.10 13.62
N THR A 230 -10.41 -8.94 12.98
CA THR A 230 -11.33 -8.70 11.86
C THR A 230 -10.90 -9.40 10.56
N GLU A 231 -9.64 -9.87 10.48
CA GLU A 231 -9.07 -10.52 9.30
C GLU A 231 -8.10 -11.65 9.72
N PRO A 232 -7.99 -12.71 8.93
CA PRO A 232 -6.98 -13.75 9.17
C PRO A 232 -5.57 -13.19 8.98
N LEU A 233 -4.61 -13.74 9.76
CA LEU A 233 -3.20 -13.32 9.74
C LEU A 233 -3.04 -11.80 9.86
N PRO A 234 -3.55 -11.20 10.96
CA PRO A 234 -3.61 -9.75 11.12
C PRO A 234 -2.22 -9.16 11.40
N PHE A 235 -1.87 -8.05 10.71
CA PHE A 235 -0.62 -7.34 10.97
C PHE A 235 -0.74 -5.88 10.56
N GLY A 236 -0.87 -4.98 11.55
CA GLY A 236 -1.23 -3.58 11.39
C GLY A 236 -2.72 -3.35 11.14
N VAL A 237 -3.14 -2.11 11.09
CA VAL A 237 -4.54 -1.69 10.99
C VAL A 237 -4.80 -0.83 9.76
N HIS A 238 -6.03 -0.89 9.25
CA HIS A 238 -6.55 0.05 8.26
C HIS A 238 -7.54 1.00 8.92
N ALA A 239 -7.60 2.24 8.42
CA ALA A 239 -8.36 3.32 9.03
C ALA A 239 -9.10 4.17 8.00
N ALA A 240 -10.24 4.72 8.41
CA ALA A 240 -10.87 5.83 7.73
C ALA A 240 -10.25 7.16 8.23
N VAL A 241 -10.23 8.17 7.37
CA VAL A 241 -9.82 9.52 7.74
C VAL A 241 -11.04 10.28 8.26
N ALA A 242 -10.99 10.67 9.53
CA ALA A 242 -12.06 11.42 10.19
C ALA A 242 -11.86 12.94 10.06
N THR A 243 -10.61 13.38 10.00
CA THR A 243 -10.22 14.78 9.77
C THR A 243 -8.99 14.77 8.88
N PRO A 244 -9.09 15.31 7.66
CA PRO A 244 -7.92 15.48 6.79
C PRO A 244 -6.87 16.38 7.42
N GLY A 245 -5.61 16.19 7.02
CA GLY A 245 -4.51 17.02 7.50
C GLY A 245 -3.18 16.57 6.95
N ARG A 246 -2.16 17.37 7.21
CA ARG A 246 -0.78 17.09 6.82
C ARG A 246 -0.12 16.17 7.85
N VAL A 247 0.67 15.23 7.38
CA VAL A 247 1.45 14.30 8.20
C VAL A 247 2.92 14.36 7.77
N ARG A 248 3.83 14.48 8.74
CA ARG A 248 5.27 14.48 8.52
C ARG A 248 5.94 13.35 9.30
N VAL A 249 7.06 12.87 8.78
CA VAL A 249 7.94 11.99 9.55
C VAL A 249 8.37 12.71 10.83
N GLY A 250 8.26 12.04 11.98
CA GLY A 250 8.50 12.58 13.31
C GLY A 250 7.29 13.22 14.02
N ASP A 251 6.17 13.42 13.31
CA ASP A 251 4.94 13.94 13.90
C ASP A 251 4.38 13.01 14.99
N PRO A 252 3.73 13.58 16.02
CA PRO A 252 3.15 12.79 17.10
C PRO A 252 1.99 11.92 16.61
N VAL A 253 1.88 10.72 17.19
CA VAL A 253 0.76 9.78 16.98
C VAL A 253 0.20 9.38 18.32
N GLY A 254 -1.14 9.38 18.46
CA GLY A 254 -1.78 8.98 19.71
C GLY A 254 -3.29 9.11 19.73
N LEU A 255 -3.90 8.54 20.75
CA LEU A 255 -5.34 8.63 20.97
C LEU A 255 -5.74 10.07 21.34
N THR A 256 -6.89 10.51 20.82
CA THR A 256 -7.49 11.83 21.13
C THR A 256 -8.75 11.70 21.95
#